data_fda214de2574338fbfc35b27b9f2dd8d
#
_entry.id   fda214de2574338fbfc35b27b9f2dd8d
#
_cell.length_a   1.000
_cell.length_b   1.000
_cell.length_c   1.000
_cell.angle_alpha   90.00
_cell.angle_beta   90.00
_cell.angle_gamma   90.00
#
_symmetry.space_group_name_H-M   'P 1'
#
loop_
_entity.id
_entity.type
_entity.pdbx_description
1 polymer ?
#
loop_
_entity_poly.entity_id
_entity_poly.type
_entity_poly.pdbx_seq_one_letter_code
_entity_poly.pdbx_strand_id
1 'polypeptide(L)'
;RVTESDLHQCMKLNLYSAIEAIKGFQDDLKKNHGSIVLFSSVAAQKGFTNHTIIASAKAAVEGLTVTLAAEFAPSIRVNCIAPSLTDSKISQSMLKSEVVAEALAKAHPLKRLGEGKDSASLAGFLLGEGSSWVTGQIIGVDGGRSRLS
;
A
#
# COMPACT_ATOMS: atom_id res chain seq x y z
N ARG A 1 -10.95 18.73 11.46
CA ARG A 1 -9.77 19.60 11.28
C ARG A 1 -8.53 18.74 11.45
N VAL A 2 -7.64 18.75 10.49
CA VAL A 2 -6.35 18.03 10.59
C VAL A 2 -5.47 18.74 11.59
N THR A 3 -4.90 18.00 12.55
CA THR A 3 -3.92 18.51 13.50
C THR A 3 -2.51 18.02 13.16
N GLU A 4 -1.49 18.72 13.62
CA GLU A 4 -0.09 18.31 13.49
C GLU A 4 0.16 16.97 14.20
N SER A 5 -0.46 16.77 15.37
CA SER A 5 -0.38 15.52 16.13
C SER A 5 -0.91 14.32 15.34
N ASP A 6 -2.07 14.47 14.66
CA ASP A 6 -2.65 13.40 13.86
C ASP A 6 -1.74 13.02 12.69
N LEU A 7 -1.17 14.03 12.01
CA LEU A 7 -0.23 13.80 10.92
C LEU A 7 1.03 13.09 11.41
N HIS A 8 1.61 13.58 12.52
CA HIS A 8 2.81 12.97 13.10
C HIS A 8 2.59 11.50 13.48
N GLN A 9 1.47 11.21 14.15
CA GLN A 9 1.12 9.83 14.53
C GLN A 9 0.93 8.93 13.30
N CYS A 10 0.26 9.43 12.26
CA CYS A 10 0.06 8.68 11.03
C CYS A 10 1.39 8.39 10.31
N MET A 11 2.28 9.39 10.21
CA MET A 11 3.62 9.22 9.65
C MET A 11 4.46 8.23 10.46
N LYS A 12 4.42 8.33 11.78
CA LYS A 12 5.12 7.39 12.67
C LYS A 12 4.69 5.95 12.43
N LEU A 13 3.38 5.73 12.33
CA LEU A 13 2.82 4.38 12.14
C LEU A 13 3.06 3.81 10.75
N ASN A 14 2.99 4.63 9.70
CA ASN A 14 3.01 4.14 8.32
C ASN A 14 4.40 4.22 7.66
N LEU A 15 5.17 5.29 7.91
CA LEU A 15 6.44 5.54 7.26
C LEU A 15 7.62 5.18 8.17
N TYR A 16 7.69 5.76 9.38
CA TYR A 16 8.87 5.57 10.24
C TYR A 16 9.01 4.13 10.70
N SER A 17 7.89 3.46 11.03
CA SER A 17 7.92 2.05 11.38
C SER A 17 8.45 1.16 10.26
N ALA A 18 8.10 1.46 8.99
CA ALA A 18 8.62 0.75 7.83
C ALA A 18 10.12 0.96 7.68
N ILE A 19 10.61 2.20 7.81
CA ILE A 19 12.04 2.52 7.73
C ILE A 19 12.82 1.77 8.83
N GLU A 20 12.34 1.80 10.06
CA GLU A 20 13.02 1.12 11.18
C GLU A 20 13.03 -0.41 11.01
N ALA A 21 11.94 -1.00 10.54
CA ALA A 21 11.90 -2.43 10.25
C ALA A 21 12.90 -2.80 9.12
N ILE A 22 12.94 -2.01 8.04
CA ILE A 22 13.86 -2.26 6.92
C ILE A 22 15.32 -2.16 7.37
N LYS A 23 15.67 -1.15 8.17
CA LYS A 23 17.02 -1.03 8.75
C LYS A 23 17.41 -2.26 9.56
N GLY A 24 16.47 -2.79 10.37
CA GLY A 24 16.73 -3.96 11.21
C GLY A 24 17.01 -5.25 10.44
N PHE A 25 16.49 -5.37 9.21
CA PHE A 25 16.65 -6.58 8.40
C PHE A 25 17.52 -6.39 7.15
N GLN A 26 18.08 -5.20 6.94
CA GLN A 26 18.75 -4.83 5.69
C GLN A 26 19.91 -5.77 5.33
N ASP A 27 20.75 -6.12 6.28
CA ASP A 27 21.92 -6.94 6.03
C ASP A 27 21.54 -8.38 5.66
N ASP A 28 20.55 -8.94 6.35
CA ASP A 28 20.02 -10.27 6.04
C ASP A 28 19.33 -10.29 4.67
N LEU A 29 18.58 -9.25 4.35
CA LEU A 29 17.94 -9.11 3.05
C LEU A 29 18.95 -9.00 1.92
N LYS A 30 20.02 -8.22 2.10
CA LYS A 30 21.12 -8.11 1.12
C LYS A 30 21.82 -9.44 0.90
N LYS A 31 22.16 -10.13 1.98
CA LYS A 31 22.86 -11.42 1.94
C LYS A 31 22.06 -12.49 1.20
N ASN A 32 20.74 -12.45 1.31
CA ASN A 32 19.85 -13.47 0.75
C ASN A 32 19.11 -13.02 -0.53
N HIS A 33 19.51 -11.91 -1.17
CA HIS A 33 18.82 -11.35 -2.34
C HIS A 33 17.31 -11.20 -2.11
N GLY A 34 16.94 -10.61 -0.99
CA GLY A 34 15.58 -10.55 -0.49
C GLY A 34 14.64 -9.66 -1.29
N SER A 35 13.40 -9.63 -0.85
CA SER A 35 12.36 -8.77 -1.41
C SER A 35 11.57 -8.09 -0.30
N ILE A 36 11.24 -6.82 -0.52
CA ILE A 36 10.42 -6.00 0.37
C ILE A 36 9.13 -5.64 -0.35
N VAL A 37 8.00 -5.82 0.32
CA VAL A 37 6.69 -5.35 -0.15
C VAL A 37 6.12 -4.39 0.88
N LEU A 38 5.91 -3.15 0.44
CA LEU A 38 5.27 -2.10 1.23
C LEU A 38 3.80 -1.95 0.81
N PHE A 39 3.00 -1.36 1.68
CA PHE A 39 1.58 -1.12 1.42
C PHE A 39 1.26 0.37 1.44
N SER A 40 0.87 0.90 0.27
CA SER A 40 0.30 2.23 0.10
C SER A 40 -1.23 2.18 0.12
N SER A 41 -1.86 3.00 -0.66
CA SER A 41 -3.30 3.07 -0.91
C SER A 41 -3.55 3.82 -2.21
N VAL A 42 -4.62 3.51 -2.90
CA VAL A 42 -5.08 4.34 -4.05
C VAL A 42 -5.30 5.80 -3.66
N ALA A 43 -5.51 6.09 -2.38
CA ALA A 43 -5.64 7.46 -1.87
C ALA A 43 -4.35 8.29 -1.98
N ALA A 44 -3.20 7.65 -2.16
CA ALA A 44 -1.93 8.35 -2.43
C ALA A 44 -1.87 8.93 -3.85
N GLN A 45 -2.62 8.33 -4.79
CA GLN A 45 -2.56 8.67 -6.22
C GLN A 45 -3.84 9.32 -6.75
N LYS A 46 -4.97 9.11 -6.07
CA LYS A 46 -6.28 9.67 -6.43
C LYS A 46 -6.86 10.45 -5.25
N GLY A 47 -7.34 11.67 -5.50
CA GLY A 47 -7.94 12.51 -4.46
C GLY A 47 -9.23 11.91 -3.91
N PHE A 48 -9.32 11.84 -2.59
CA PHE A 48 -10.53 11.50 -1.85
C PHE A 48 -10.74 12.54 -0.75
N THR A 49 -12.00 12.92 -0.52
CA THR A 49 -12.36 13.81 0.58
C THR A 49 -12.00 13.17 1.92
N ASN A 50 -11.56 13.99 2.87
CA ASN A 50 -11.18 13.55 4.24
C ASN A 50 -10.00 12.55 4.32
N HIS A 51 -9.15 12.48 3.29
CA HIS A 51 -8.00 11.57 3.26
C HIS A 51 -6.64 12.29 3.38
N THR A 52 -6.60 13.58 3.70
CA THR A 52 -5.37 14.39 3.72
C THR A 52 -4.22 13.70 4.47
N ILE A 53 -4.47 13.22 5.69
CA ILE A 53 -3.43 12.63 6.54
C ILE A 53 -2.93 11.31 5.96
N ILE A 54 -3.85 10.38 5.71
CA ILE A 54 -3.48 9.03 5.25
C ILE A 54 -2.92 9.05 3.83
N ALA A 55 -3.46 9.90 2.95
CA ALA A 55 -2.96 10.05 1.59
C ALA A 55 -1.51 10.54 1.58
N SER A 56 -1.19 11.55 2.39
CA SER A 56 0.17 12.07 2.53
C SER A 56 1.14 11.02 3.06
N ALA A 57 0.76 10.27 4.11
CA ALA A 57 1.60 9.23 4.67
C ALA A 57 1.83 8.06 3.67
N LYS A 58 0.80 7.69 2.92
CA LYS A 58 0.90 6.62 1.92
C LYS A 58 1.67 7.05 0.66
N ALA A 59 1.58 8.31 0.26
CA ALA A 59 2.43 8.86 -0.80
C ALA A 59 3.92 8.87 -0.39
N ALA A 60 4.22 9.15 0.88
CA ALA A 60 5.58 9.04 1.40
C ALA A 60 6.11 7.58 1.36
N VAL A 61 5.26 6.58 1.60
CA VAL A 61 5.62 5.14 1.44
C VAL A 61 5.91 4.80 -0.02
N GLU A 62 5.20 5.39 -0.98
CA GLU A 62 5.49 5.21 -2.41
C GLU A 62 6.85 5.80 -2.79
N GLY A 63 7.15 7.03 -2.33
CA GLY A 63 8.46 7.65 -2.51
C GLY A 63 9.59 6.82 -1.88
N LEU A 64 9.39 6.32 -0.65
CA LEU A 64 10.32 5.40 0.01
C LEU A 64 10.56 4.14 -0.83
N THR A 65 9.52 3.55 -1.42
CA THR A 65 9.62 2.35 -2.26
C THR A 65 10.58 2.56 -3.43
N VAL A 66 10.38 3.64 -4.18
CA VAL A 66 11.18 3.93 -5.38
C VAL A 66 12.64 4.21 -5.01
N THR A 67 12.85 4.99 -3.95
CA THR A 67 14.20 5.32 -3.47
C THR A 67 14.95 4.08 -3.00
N LEU A 68 14.33 3.26 -2.16
CA LEU A 68 14.96 2.04 -1.66
C LEU A 68 15.19 1.01 -2.77
N ALA A 69 14.31 0.93 -3.78
CA ALA A 69 14.54 0.08 -4.93
C ALA A 69 15.82 0.48 -5.68
N ALA A 70 16.07 1.76 -5.84
CA ALA A 70 17.29 2.27 -6.48
C ALA A 70 18.55 2.05 -5.60
N GLU A 71 18.45 2.31 -4.29
CA GLU A 71 19.56 2.17 -3.37
C GLU A 71 19.99 0.71 -3.12
N PHE A 72 19.04 -0.20 -3.15
CA PHE A 72 19.26 -1.61 -2.79
C PHE A 72 19.50 -2.52 -3.99
N ALA A 73 19.25 -2.04 -5.20
CA ALA A 73 19.57 -2.81 -6.40
C ALA A 73 21.09 -3.07 -6.50
N PRO A 74 21.50 -4.25 -6.96
CA PRO A 74 20.70 -5.39 -7.41
C PRO A 74 20.38 -6.38 -6.27
N SER A 75 20.71 -6.07 -5.01
CA SER A 75 20.70 -7.05 -3.91
C SER A 75 19.30 -7.29 -3.32
N ILE A 76 18.43 -6.26 -3.30
CA ILE A 76 17.08 -6.37 -2.74
C ILE A 76 16.10 -5.73 -3.72
N ARG A 77 14.98 -6.40 -3.96
CA ARG A 77 13.86 -5.82 -4.70
C ARG A 77 12.90 -5.14 -3.72
N VAL A 78 12.37 -3.99 -4.09
CA VAL A 78 11.42 -3.23 -3.27
C VAL A 78 10.24 -2.83 -4.13
N ASN A 79 9.04 -3.25 -3.74
CA ASN A 79 7.80 -2.91 -4.44
C ASN A 79 6.71 -2.49 -3.44
N CYS A 80 5.67 -1.86 -3.94
CA CYS A 80 4.55 -1.38 -3.15
C CYS A 80 3.22 -1.83 -3.75
N ILE A 81 2.31 -2.26 -2.90
CA ILE A 81 0.93 -2.55 -3.26
C ILE A 81 0.07 -1.37 -2.82
N ALA A 82 -0.79 -0.87 -3.71
CA ALA A 82 -1.74 0.20 -3.43
C ALA A 82 -3.19 -0.33 -3.50
N PRO A 83 -3.75 -0.85 -2.40
CA PRO A 83 -5.11 -1.33 -2.35
C PRO A 83 -6.13 -0.19 -2.42
N SER A 84 -7.33 -0.49 -2.94
CA SER A 84 -8.53 0.29 -2.67
C SER A 84 -9.24 -0.23 -1.42
N LEU A 85 -10.49 0.22 -1.20
CA LEU A 85 -11.28 -0.19 -0.06
C LEU A 85 -11.43 -1.73 -0.04
N THR A 86 -10.90 -2.30 1.00
CA THR A 86 -10.86 -3.75 1.25
C THR A 86 -11.69 -4.05 2.48
N ASP A 87 -12.51 -5.09 2.42
CA ASP A 87 -13.23 -5.57 3.60
C ASP A 87 -12.24 -6.10 4.62
N SER A 88 -12.19 -5.42 5.77
CA SER A 88 -11.24 -5.67 6.83
C SER A 88 -11.75 -5.09 8.14
N LYS A 89 -11.16 -5.46 9.26
CA LYS A 89 -11.50 -4.88 10.58
C LYS A 89 -11.42 -3.35 10.59
N ILE A 90 -10.48 -2.76 9.86
CA ILE A 90 -10.30 -1.30 9.80
C ILE A 90 -11.45 -0.63 9.05
N SER A 91 -11.93 -1.24 7.99
CA SER A 91 -13.01 -0.68 7.15
C SER A 91 -14.41 -0.97 7.66
N GLN A 92 -14.58 -1.87 8.64
CA GLN A 92 -15.90 -2.26 9.16
C GLN A 92 -16.75 -1.07 9.64
N SER A 93 -16.13 -0.03 10.21
CA SER A 93 -16.85 1.16 10.65
C SER A 93 -17.52 1.91 9.48
N MET A 94 -16.92 1.86 8.30
CA MET A 94 -17.43 2.46 7.05
C MET A 94 -18.47 1.56 6.36
N LEU A 95 -18.44 0.27 6.61
CA LEU A 95 -19.24 -0.76 5.96
C LEU A 95 -20.47 -1.20 6.78
N LYS A 96 -20.78 -0.50 7.88
CA LYS A 96 -21.93 -0.82 8.76
C LYS A 96 -23.29 -0.78 8.07
N SER A 97 -23.44 0.06 7.06
CA SER A 97 -24.66 0.17 6.27
C SER A 97 -24.49 -0.61 4.98
N GLU A 98 -25.40 -1.55 4.71
CA GLU A 98 -25.41 -2.33 3.48
C GLU A 98 -25.53 -1.44 2.23
N VAL A 99 -26.35 -0.39 2.30
CA VAL A 99 -26.50 0.60 1.22
C VAL A 99 -25.18 1.32 0.92
N VAL A 100 -24.44 1.70 1.97
CA VAL A 100 -23.14 2.34 1.81
C VAL A 100 -22.11 1.36 1.25
N ALA A 101 -22.08 0.13 1.75
CA ALA A 101 -21.19 -0.92 1.27
C ALA A 101 -21.42 -1.23 -0.22
N GLU A 102 -22.69 -1.33 -0.63
CA GLU A 102 -23.06 -1.55 -2.02
C GLU A 102 -22.67 -0.36 -2.92
N ALA A 103 -22.90 0.87 -2.47
CA ALA A 103 -22.48 2.07 -3.21
C ALA A 103 -20.95 2.13 -3.40
N LEU A 104 -20.19 1.79 -2.35
CA LEU A 104 -18.73 1.71 -2.38
C LEU A 104 -18.24 0.58 -3.30
N ALA A 105 -18.91 -0.57 -3.30
CA ALA A 105 -18.61 -1.67 -4.23
C ALA A 105 -18.87 -1.25 -5.69
N LYS A 106 -20.00 -0.62 -5.97
CA LYS A 106 -20.36 -0.11 -7.31
C LYS A 106 -19.40 0.96 -7.84
N ALA A 107 -18.70 1.68 -6.97
CA ALA A 107 -17.68 2.65 -7.34
C ALA A 107 -16.39 2.02 -7.90
N HIS A 108 -16.23 0.70 -7.77
CA HIS A 108 -15.14 -0.03 -8.41
C HIS A 108 -15.59 -0.59 -9.76
N PRO A 109 -14.80 -0.48 -10.84
CA PRO A 109 -15.11 -1.13 -12.12
C PRO A 109 -15.45 -2.62 -11.99
N LEU A 110 -14.75 -3.37 -11.12
CA LEU A 110 -15.05 -4.79 -10.86
C LEU A 110 -16.25 -5.03 -9.93
N LYS A 111 -17.01 -3.98 -9.56
CA LYS A 111 -18.30 -4.02 -8.85
C LYS A 111 -18.28 -4.80 -7.52
N ARG A 112 -17.16 -4.87 -6.83
CA ARG A 112 -17.02 -5.42 -5.50
C ARG A 112 -16.00 -4.65 -4.66
N LEU A 113 -16.03 -4.85 -3.37
CA LEU A 113 -14.94 -4.45 -2.48
C LEU A 113 -13.75 -5.42 -2.65
N GLY A 114 -12.56 -4.95 -2.31
CA GLY A 114 -11.40 -5.82 -2.20
C GLY A 114 -11.53 -6.79 -1.03
N GLU A 115 -10.81 -7.89 -1.11
CA GLU A 115 -10.62 -8.83 -0.02
C GLU A 115 -9.13 -8.92 0.32
N GLY A 116 -8.78 -9.28 1.55
CA GLY A 116 -7.39 -9.41 1.96
C GLY A 116 -6.56 -10.32 1.04
N LYS A 117 -7.19 -11.39 0.52
CA LYS A 117 -6.55 -12.32 -0.42
C LYS A 117 -6.14 -11.66 -1.75
N ASP A 118 -6.84 -10.61 -2.21
CA ASP A 118 -6.49 -9.93 -3.46
C ASP A 118 -5.08 -9.31 -3.37
N SER A 119 -4.80 -8.60 -2.26
CA SER A 119 -3.47 -8.05 -2.01
C SER A 119 -2.44 -9.10 -1.61
N ALA A 120 -2.85 -10.13 -0.83
CA ALA A 120 -1.96 -11.18 -0.38
C ALA A 120 -1.40 -12.01 -1.55
N SER A 121 -2.20 -12.28 -2.57
CA SER A 121 -1.76 -13.00 -3.78
C SER A 121 -0.66 -12.24 -4.53
N LEU A 122 -0.83 -10.93 -4.70
CA LEU A 122 0.21 -10.10 -5.31
C LEU A 122 1.46 -10.00 -4.42
N ALA A 123 1.28 -9.85 -3.10
CA ALA A 123 2.40 -9.82 -2.16
C ALA A 123 3.22 -11.12 -2.24
N GLY A 124 2.56 -12.28 -2.26
CA GLY A 124 3.22 -13.58 -2.42
C GLY A 124 4.02 -13.67 -3.73
N PHE A 125 3.48 -13.19 -4.84
CA PHE A 125 4.21 -13.11 -6.11
C PHE A 125 5.42 -12.18 -6.02
N LEU A 126 5.26 -10.98 -5.45
CA LEU A 126 6.33 -9.99 -5.34
C LEU A 126 7.46 -10.41 -4.37
N LEU A 127 7.15 -11.21 -3.38
CA LEU A 127 8.14 -11.78 -2.45
C LEU A 127 8.88 -12.99 -3.03
N GLY A 128 8.28 -13.68 -3.99
CA GLY A 128 8.83 -14.89 -4.61
C GLY A 128 9.77 -14.61 -5.79
N GLU A 129 10.38 -15.67 -6.30
CA GLU A 129 11.33 -15.63 -7.41
C GLU A 129 10.67 -15.28 -8.76
N GLY A 130 9.36 -15.57 -8.91
CA GLY A 130 8.61 -15.24 -10.13
C GLY A 130 8.60 -13.73 -10.47
N SER A 131 8.96 -12.89 -9.52
CA SER A 131 9.07 -11.43 -9.69
C SER A 131 10.53 -10.92 -9.71
N SER A 132 11.50 -11.78 -10.08
CA SER A 132 12.94 -11.46 -10.05
C SER A 132 13.33 -10.25 -10.92
N TRP A 133 12.50 -9.86 -11.89
CA TRP A 133 12.69 -8.68 -12.75
C TRP A 133 11.73 -7.52 -12.42
N VAL A 134 11.14 -7.52 -11.19
CA VAL A 134 10.17 -6.50 -10.75
C VAL A 134 10.70 -5.81 -9.50
N THR A 135 11.05 -4.54 -9.62
CA THR A 135 11.45 -3.67 -8.49
C THR A 135 11.05 -2.22 -8.76
N GLY A 136 10.85 -1.43 -7.71
CA GLY A 136 10.48 -0.01 -7.79
C GLY A 136 9.03 0.24 -8.24
N GLN A 137 8.17 -0.78 -8.23
CA GLN A 137 6.81 -0.66 -8.73
C GLN A 137 5.81 -0.34 -7.62
N ILE A 138 4.85 0.54 -7.95
CA ILE A 138 3.64 0.77 -7.15
C ILE A 138 2.47 0.19 -7.93
N ILE A 139 1.90 -0.90 -7.42
CA ILE A 139 0.90 -1.70 -8.13
C ILE A 139 -0.46 -1.58 -7.45
N GLY A 140 -1.45 -1.05 -8.19
CA GLY A 140 -2.82 -0.95 -7.72
C GLY A 140 -3.49 -2.33 -7.64
N VAL A 141 -4.07 -2.65 -6.47
CA VAL A 141 -4.98 -3.79 -6.27
C VAL A 141 -6.32 -3.21 -5.84
N ASP A 142 -7.05 -2.69 -6.79
CA ASP A 142 -8.10 -1.71 -6.55
C ASP A 142 -9.37 -1.92 -7.38
N GLY A 143 -9.51 -3.04 -8.06
CA GLY A 143 -10.65 -3.30 -8.93
C GLY A 143 -10.81 -2.29 -10.07
N GLY A 144 -9.74 -1.61 -10.47
CA GLY A 144 -9.70 -0.60 -11.53
C GLY A 144 -10.03 0.82 -11.06
N ARG A 145 -10.23 1.04 -9.76
CA ARG A 145 -10.73 2.32 -9.21
C ARG A 145 -9.81 3.51 -9.46
N SER A 146 -8.51 3.32 -9.47
CA SER A 146 -7.56 4.43 -9.67
C SER A 146 -7.38 4.82 -11.13
N ARG A 147 -7.61 3.90 -12.06
CA ARG A 147 -7.28 4.06 -13.48
C ARG A 147 -8.49 4.16 -14.40
N LEU A 148 -9.60 3.50 -14.05
CA LEU A 148 -10.75 3.31 -14.95
C LEU A 148 -12.02 4.07 -14.50
N SER A 149 -12.01 4.76 -13.37
CA SER A 149 -13.19 5.46 -12.81
C SER A 149 -12.91 6.94 -12.50
#